data_56f0dd18450efca4efdba8a3e780b44a
#
_entry.id   56f0dd18450efca4efdba8a3e780b44a
#
_cell.length_a   1.000
_cell.length_b   1.000
_cell.length_c   1.000
_cell.angle_alpha   90.00
_cell.angle_beta   90.00
_cell.angle_gamma   90.00
#
_symmetry.space_group_name_H-M   'P 1'
#
loop_
_entity.id
_entity.type
_entity.pdbx_description
1 polymer ?
#
loop_
_entity_poly.entity_id
_entity_poly.type
_entity_poly.pdbx_seq_one_letter_code
_entity_poly.pdbx_strand_id
1 'polypeptide(L)'
;MLKRFISILLTVVMVSTLGVGMNIGQNVEVKAATAGITNGATYTIVSAYNGKAITQTDLSTFYANCVVWNTDAMSDLARWTLKETGDYYNITNVVSGKSIKITGKNNGDNMDLNGNDNSDNYRWKLVPITSGKYSGCYYIVSAVKNDNGEEEYAEIISDDDKKDKDGAQVRLWTKAKSVDYEPRQIWRIQKSDAENSSFTEAMADKALEAFKSKYYVKN
;
A
#
# COMPACT_ATOMS: atom_id res chain seq x y z
N MET A 1 49.33 33.80 9.61
CA MET A 1 48.09 33.17 10.16
C MET A 1 47.24 32.67 9.04
N LEU A 2 47.23 31.37 8.81
CA LEU A 2 46.67 30.71 7.63
C LEU A 2 45.25 30.25 7.98
N LYS A 3 44.23 30.86 7.36
CA LYS A 3 42.80 30.42 7.51
C LYS A 3 42.59 29.19 6.64
N ARG A 4 42.35 28.05 7.24
CA ARG A 4 41.97 26.81 6.56
C ARG A 4 40.48 26.86 6.20
N PHE A 5 40.20 26.90 4.91
CA PHE A 5 38.85 26.63 4.39
C PHE A 5 38.67 25.12 4.30
N ILE A 6 37.67 24.61 5.01
CA ILE A 6 37.20 23.22 4.90
C ILE A 6 36.23 23.21 3.73
N SER A 7 36.67 22.63 2.61
CA SER A 7 35.84 22.33 1.46
C SER A 7 35.12 21.00 1.71
N ILE A 8 33.80 21.02 1.80
CA ILE A 8 32.98 19.80 1.83
C ILE A 8 32.91 19.29 0.41
N LEU A 9 33.64 18.19 0.16
CA LEU A 9 33.66 17.49 -1.13
C LEU A 9 32.39 16.63 -1.22
N LEU A 10 31.45 17.07 -2.05
CA LEU A 10 30.28 16.29 -2.44
C LEU A 10 30.75 15.18 -3.39
N THR A 11 30.87 13.96 -2.88
CA THR A 11 31.27 12.81 -3.70
C THR A 11 30.10 12.35 -4.55
N VAL A 12 30.05 12.79 -5.78
CA VAL A 12 29.20 12.19 -6.82
C VAL A 12 29.87 10.89 -7.24
N VAL A 13 29.33 9.75 -6.87
CA VAL A 13 29.77 8.45 -7.39
C VAL A 13 29.27 8.32 -8.83
N MET A 14 30.11 8.71 -9.78
CA MET A 14 29.95 8.28 -11.17
C MET A 14 30.43 6.84 -11.28
N VAL A 15 29.52 5.91 -11.45
CA VAL A 15 29.85 4.57 -11.91
C VAL A 15 30.14 4.66 -13.41
N SER A 16 31.42 4.75 -13.74
CA SER A 16 31.89 4.58 -15.12
C SER A 16 31.89 3.09 -15.45
N THR A 17 30.89 2.62 -16.18
CA THR A 17 30.96 1.32 -16.86
C THR A 17 31.80 1.47 -18.10
N LEU A 18 33.00 0.91 -18.05
CA LEU A 18 33.80 0.63 -19.25
C LEU A 18 33.15 -0.53 -20.01
N GLY A 19 32.74 -0.24 -21.09
CA GLY A 19 32.60 -0.73 -22.31
C GLY A 19 32.43 -2.07 -22.88
N VAL A 20 32.22 -2.05 -24.07
CA VAL A 20 32.35 -3.00 -25.19
C VAL A 20 31.11 -3.84 -25.44
N GLY A 21 30.41 -3.46 -26.47
CA GLY A 21 29.40 -4.29 -27.14
C GLY A 21 28.23 -3.47 -27.64
N MET A 22 28.35 -2.96 -28.85
CA MET A 22 27.22 -2.38 -29.58
C MET A 22 26.08 -3.40 -29.66
N ASN A 23 24.97 -3.05 -29.09
CA ASN A 23 23.69 -3.52 -29.55
C ASN A 23 22.75 -2.32 -29.58
N ILE A 24 22.61 -1.74 -30.77
CA ILE A 24 21.72 -0.65 -31.10
C ILE A 24 20.32 -1.23 -31.14
N GLY A 25 19.44 -0.80 -30.24
CA GLY A 25 18.02 -0.97 -30.40
C GLY A 25 17.22 -1.64 -29.30
N GLN A 26 17.59 -1.46 -28.03
CA GLN A 26 16.62 -1.65 -26.94
C GLN A 26 16.61 -0.38 -26.09
N ASN A 27 15.50 0.36 -26.18
CA ASN A 27 15.15 1.35 -25.17
C ASN A 27 14.97 0.60 -23.85
N VAL A 28 16.03 0.49 -23.05
CA VAL A 28 15.88 0.13 -21.65
C VAL A 28 15.23 1.36 -21.01
N GLU A 29 13.91 1.37 -20.92
CA GLU A 29 13.23 2.27 -20.01
C GLU A 29 13.79 1.99 -18.63
N VAL A 30 14.63 2.87 -18.13
CA VAL A 30 15.03 2.86 -16.72
C VAL A 30 13.80 3.20 -15.92
N LYS A 31 13.08 2.16 -15.47
CA LYS A 31 11.97 2.30 -14.57
C LYS A 31 12.46 3.09 -13.36
N ALA A 32 11.91 4.28 -13.15
CA ALA A 32 12.16 5.02 -11.92
C ALA A 32 11.65 4.14 -10.77
N ALA A 33 12.56 3.53 -10.02
CA ALA A 33 12.21 2.81 -8.80
C ALA A 33 11.37 3.76 -7.94
N THR A 34 10.21 3.30 -7.49
CA THR A 34 9.36 4.06 -6.57
C THR A 34 10.20 4.35 -5.34
N ALA A 35 10.61 5.61 -5.16
CA ALA A 35 11.60 5.99 -4.17
C ALA A 35 11.14 5.52 -2.77
N GLY A 36 11.93 4.63 -2.15
CA GLY A 36 11.68 4.11 -0.81
C GLY A 36 10.94 2.76 -0.71
N ILE A 37 10.43 2.19 -1.81
CA ILE A 37 9.81 0.85 -1.80
C ILE A 37 10.83 -0.20 -2.29
N THR A 38 11.12 -1.16 -1.42
CA THR A 38 11.99 -2.31 -1.73
C THR A 38 11.12 -3.48 -2.16
N ASN A 39 11.41 -4.05 -3.34
CA ASN A 39 10.68 -5.20 -3.88
C ASN A 39 10.73 -6.39 -2.91
N GLY A 40 9.57 -6.94 -2.58
CA GLY A 40 9.42 -8.10 -1.70
C GLY A 40 9.55 -7.79 -0.21
N ALA A 41 9.82 -6.54 0.19
CA ALA A 41 9.85 -6.18 1.60
C ALA A 41 8.43 -6.00 2.19
N THR A 42 8.35 -6.03 3.51
CA THR A 42 7.09 -5.92 4.26
C THR A 42 6.86 -4.50 4.74
N TYR A 43 5.61 -4.04 4.65
CA TYR A 43 5.19 -2.69 4.95
C TYR A 43 3.86 -2.67 5.71
N THR A 44 3.65 -1.59 6.46
CA THR A 44 2.34 -1.16 6.93
C THR A 44 1.88 0.01 6.06
N ILE A 45 0.61 0.00 5.64
CA ILE A 45 0.01 1.01 4.77
C ILE A 45 -0.99 1.81 5.60
N VAL A 46 -0.63 3.04 5.95
CA VAL A 46 -1.35 3.88 6.90
C VAL A 46 -2.01 5.05 6.19
N SER A 47 -3.29 5.27 6.45
CA SER A 47 -4.04 6.40 5.91
C SER A 47 -3.52 7.73 6.44
N ALA A 48 -3.31 8.69 5.54
CA ALA A 48 -3.00 10.07 5.91
C ALA A 48 -4.22 10.82 6.48
N TYR A 49 -5.43 10.30 6.26
CA TYR A 49 -6.69 10.88 6.74
C TYR A 49 -6.89 10.67 8.25
N ASN A 50 -6.82 9.43 8.72
CA ASN A 50 -7.17 9.08 10.10
C ASN A 50 -6.10 8.30 10.85
N GLY A 51 -4.93 8.06 10.25
CA GLY A 51 -3.82 7.35 10.88
C GLY A 51 -4.01 5.84 11.04
N LYS A 52 -5.10 5.28 10.52
CA LYS A 52 -5.39 3.84 10.59
C LYS A 52 -4.72 3.07 9.45
N ALA A 53 -4.32 1.82 9.72
CA ALA A 53 -3.68 0.97 8.72
C ALA A 53 -4.69 0.15 7.91
N ILE A 54 -4.37 -0.08 6.64
CA ILE A 54 -5.07 -1.09 5.84
C ILE A 54 -4.86 -2.45 6.50
N THR A 55 -5.98 -3.15 6.73
CA THR A 55 -6.02 -4.40 7.48
C THR A 55 -6.98 -5.36 6.81
N GLN A 56 -6.72 -6.64 6.97
CA GLN A 56 -7.64 -7.72 6.60
C GLN A 56 -8.68 -7.94 7.71
N THR A 57 -9.96 -8.09 7.36
CA THR A 57 -11.03 -8.29 8.36
C THR A 57 -11.18 -9.72 8.86
N ASP A 58 -10.85 -10.72 8.02
CA ASP A 58 -11.11 -12.12 8.35
C ASP A 58 -10.04 -13.03 7.70
N LEU A 59 -9.51 -13.95 8.50
CA LEU A 59 -8.58 -14.97 8.03
C LEU A 59 -9.30 -16.19 7.45
N SER A 60 -10.55 -16.42 7.83
CA SER A 60 -11.29 -17.66 7.59
C SER A 60 -12.20 -17.64 6.38
N THR A 61 -12.57 -16.48 5.84
CA THR A 61 -13.53 -16.38 4.75
C THR A 61 -12.91 -16.20 3.39
N PHE A 62 -13.59 -16.69 2.35
CA PHE A 62 -13.23 -16.48 0.95
C PHE A 62 -13.20 -15.00 0.54
N TYR A 63 -13.93 -14.15 1.25
CA TYR A 63 -14.09 -12.73 0.97
C TYR A 63 -13.70 -11.91 2.20
N ALA A 64 -12.41 -11.68 2.35
CA ALA A 64 -11.93 -10.75 3.37
C ALA A 64 -11.94 -9.34 2.79
N ASN A 65 -12.74 -8.45 3.37
CA ASN A 65 -12.74 -7.05 2.97
C ASN A 65 -11.45 -6.35 3.40
N CYS A 66 -10.99 -5.45 2.55
CA CYS A 66 -9.91 -4.52 2.87
C CYS A 66 -10.52 -3.34 3.65
N VAL A 67 -10.09 -3.17 4.89
CA VAL A 67 -10.58 -2.11 5.79
C VAL A 67 -9.41 -1.38 6.42
N VAL A 68 -9.68 -0.26 7.09
CA VAL A 68 -8.69 0.38 7.95
C VAL A 68 -8.99 0.11 9.43
N TRP A 69 -7.91 -0.03 10.23
CA TRP A 69 -7.99 -0.33 11.65
C TRP A 69 -6.87 0.34 12.43
N ASN A 70 -7.07 0.48 13.75
CA ASN A 70 -5.99 0.92 14.62
C ASN A 70 -4.85 -0.09 14.60
N THR A 71 -3.63 0.38 14.27
CA THR A 71 -2.45 -0.45 14.07
C THR A 71 -2.05 -1.24 15.31
N ASP A 72 -2.26 -0.68 16.51
CA ASP A 72 -1.86 -1.33 17.77
C ASP A 72 -2.68 -2.58 18.08
N ALA A 73 -3.91 -2.64 17.59
CA ALA A 73 -4.81 -3.77 17.85
C ALA A 73 -4.60 -4.95 16.87
N MET A 74 -4.04 -4.69 15.67
CA MET A 74 -4.02 -5.68 14.58
C MET A 74 -2.73 -5.60 13.74
N SER A 75 -1.58 -5.37 14.37
CA SER A 75 -0.31 -5.09 13.70
C SER A 75 0.07 -6.10 12.61
N ASP A 76 -0.11 -7.39 12.86
CA ASP A 76 0.28 -8.43 11.90
C ASP A 76 -0.71 -8.58 10.74
N LEU A 77 -2.03 -8.38 10.99
CA LEU A 77 -3.04 -8.36 9.93
C LEU A 77 -2.94 -7.11 9.04
N ALA A 78 -2.23 -6.07 9.52
CA ALA A 78 -1.96 -4.84 8.79
C ALA A 78 -0.59 -4.85 8.09
N ARG A 79 0.09 -6.01 7.97
CA ARG A 79 1.39 -6.14 7.33
C ARG A 79 1.27 -6.74 5.94
N TRP A 80 1.95 -6.09 4.99
CA TRP A 80 1.80 -6.37 3.57
C TRP A 80 3.16 -6.50 2.89
N THR A 81 3.36 -7.57 2.15
CA THR A 81 4.49 -7.71 1.24
C THR A 81 4.17 -6.99 -0.07
N LEU A 82 5.03 -6.08 -0.49
CA LEU A 82 4.92 -5.38 -1.77
C LEU A 82 5.85 -6.03 -2.79
N LYS A 83 5.29 -6.78 -3.74
CA LYS A 83 6.06 -7.47 -4.78
C LYS A 83 5.84 -6.81 -6.13
N GLU A 84 6.91 -6.39 -6.77
CA GLU A 84 6.88 -5.80 -8.12
C GLU A 84 6.40 -6.81 -9.17
N THR A 85 5.54 -6.34 -10.07
CA THR A 85 5.03 -7.06 -11.22
C THR A 85 4.92 -6.08 -12.39
N GLY A 86 5.99 -5.95 -13.17
CA GLY A 86 6.10 -4.91 -14.18
C GLY A 86 6.14 -3.52 -13.53
N ASP A 87 5.25 -2.62 -13.95
CA ASP A 87 5.12 -1.26 -13.41
C ASP A 87 4.20 -1.16 -12.19
N TYR A 88 3.74 -2.30 -11.70
CA TYR A 88 2.77 -2.42 -10.62
C TYR A 88 3.33 -3.23 -9.46
N TYR A 89 2.56 -3.27 -8.39
CA TYR A 89 2.82 -4.09 -7.21
C TYR A 89 1.63 -5.02 -6.95
N ASN A 90 1.92 -6.24 -6.54
CA ASN A 90 0.98 -7.06 -5.79
C ASN A 90 1.17 -6.73 -4.30
N ILE A 91 0.05 -6.49 -3.61
CA ILE A 91 0.02 -6.17 -2.18
C ILE A 91 -0.55 -7.38 -1.46
N THR A 92 0.31 -8.17 -0.81
CA THR A 92 -0.05 -9.46 -0.22
C THR A 92 0.07 -9.42 1.28
N ASN A 93 -0.98 -9.81 1.99
CA ASN A 93 -0.98 -9.90 3.44
C ASN A 93 -0.02 -11.01 3.92
N VAL A 94 0.84 -10.70 4.90
CA VAL A 94 1.89 -11.64 5.36
C VAL A 94 1.34 -12.84 6.11
N VAL A 95 0.15 -12.72 6.72
CA VAL A 95 -0.47 -13.79 7.52
C VAL A 95 -1.29 -14.72 6.66
N SER A 96 -2.20 -14.18 5.86
CA SER A 96 -3.11 -14.99 5.05
C SER A 96 -2.54 -15.42 3.69
N GLY A 97 -1.48 -14.75 3.21
CA GLY A 97 -0.98 -14.92 1.86
C GLY A 97 -1.94 -14.44 0.76
N LYS A 98 -3.06 -13.81 1.14
CA LYS A 98 -4.02 -13.25 0.19
C LYS A 98 -3.58 -11.86 -0.27
N SER A 99 -3.85 -11.55 -1.53
CA SER A 99 -3.52 -10.25 -2.14
C SER A 99 -4.76 -9.37 -2.25
N ILE A 100 -4.55 -8.07 -2.12
CA ILE A 100 -5.59 -7.06 -2.35
C ILE A 100 -5.98 -7.09 -3.82
N LYS A 101 -7.29 -7.18 -4.07
CA LYS A 101 -7.88 -7.12 -5.42
C LYS A 101 -9.08 -6.20 -5.46
N ILE A 102 -9.43 -5.76 -6.67
CA ILE A 102 -10.70 -5.09 -6.93
C ILE A 102 -11.81 -6.13 -7.16
N THR A 103 -13.04 -5.83 -6.73
CA THR A 103 -14.23 -6.67 -7.01
C THR A 103 -15.03 -6.19 -8.21
N GLY A 104 -14.89 -4.94 -8.55
CA GLY A 104 -15.37 -4.26 -9.73
C GLY A 104 -14.37 -3.18 -10.11
N LYS A 105 -14.72 -2.27 -11.00
CA LYS A 105 -13.79 -1.26 -11.52
C LYS A 105 -14.31 0.17 -11.44
N ASN A 106 -15.46 0.39 -10.83
CA ASN A 106 -16.12 1.69 -10.76
C ASN A 106 -16.10 2.27 -9.34
N ASN A 107 -16.40 3.56 -9.24
CA ASN A 107 -16.52 4.26 -7.97
C ASN A 107 -17.42 3.50 -6.99
N GLY A 108 -16.92 3.26 -5.79
CA GLY A 108 -17.64 2.56 -4.72
C GLY A 108 -17.41 1.04 -4.70
N ASP A 109 -16.80 0.46 -5.74
CA ASP A 109 -16.48 -0.97 -5.73
C ASP A 109 -15.43 -1.29 -4.66
N ASN A 110 -15.59 -2.44 -4.03
CA ASN A 110 -14.77 -2.83 -2.90
C ASN A 110 -13.37 -3.28 -3.32
N MET A 111 -12.45 -3.09 -2.39
CA MET A 111 -11.16 -3.78 -2.38
C MET A 111 -11.27 -4.97 -1.42
N ASP A 112 -11.09 -6.17 -1.94
CA ASP A 112 -11.15 -7.42 -1.18
C ASP A 112 -9.80 -8.13 -1.17
N LEU A 113 -9.71 -9.24 -0.42
CA LEU A 113 -8.54 -10.11 -0.41
C LEU A 113 -8.88 -11.49 -0.94
N ASN A 114 -8.05 -11.99 -1.86
CA ASN A 114 -8.18 -13.35 -2.39
C ASN A 114 -6.82 -13.91 -2.81
N GLY A 115 -6.80 -15.19 -3.19
CA GLY A 115 -5.63 -15.79 -3.85
C GLY A 115 -5.29 -15.01 -5.13
N ASN A 116 -4.01 -14.73 -5.35
CA ASN A 116 -3.54 -13.96 -6.50
C ASN A 116 -3.49 -14.85 -7.76
N ASP A 117 -4.24 -14.48 -8.79
CA ASP A 117 -4.27 -15.15 -10.10
C ASP A 117 -3.41 -14.43 -11.16
N ASN A 118 -2.61 -13.44 -10.75
CA ASN A 118 -1.77 -12.59 -11.58
C ASN A 118 -2.51 -11.70 -12.60
N SER A 119 -3.84 -11.60 -12.52
CA SER A 119 -4.61 -10.66 -13.34
C SER A 119 -4.40 -9.20 -12.93
N ASP A 120 -4.82 -8.27 -13.78
CA ASP A 120 -4.73 -6.83 -13.51
C ASP A 120 -5.57 -6.40 -12.29
N ASN A 121 -6.55 -7.21 -11.90
CA ASN A 121 -7.36 -6.96 -10.70
C ASN A 121 -6.55 -6.96 -9.40
N TYR A 122 -5.34 -7.55 -9.38
CA TYR A 122 -4.43 -7.59 -8.23
C TYR A 122 -3.25 -6.64 -8.34
N ARG A 123 -3.21 -5.80 -9.39
CA ARG A 123 -2.08 -4.93 -9.68
C ARG A 123 -2.37 -3.50 -9.29
N TRP A 124 -1.43 -2.92 -8.53
CA TRP A 124 -1.54 -1.59 -7.96
C TRP A 124 -0.32 -0.75 -8.31
N LYS A 125 -0.55 0.43 -8.86
CA LYS A 125 0.49 1.42 -9.05
C LYS A 125 0.65 2.26 -7.79
N LEU A 126 1.87 2.39 -7.29
CA LEU A 126 2.19 3.26 -6.17
C LEU A 126 2.74 4.58 -6.72
N VAL A 127 1.94 5.63 -6.68
CA VAL A 127 2.29 6.93 -7.23
C VAL A 127 2.78 7.85 -6.10
N PRO A 128 4.09 8.18 -6.05
CA PRO A 128 4.64 8.99 -4.97
C PRO A 128 4.17 10.44 -5.05
N ILE A 129 3.87 11.03 -3.90
CA ILE A 129 3.62 12.46 -3.75
C ILE A 129 4.96 13.11 -3.37
N THR A 130 5.48 13.94 -4.27
CA THR A 130 6.85 14.48 -4.16
C THR A 130 6.93 15.87 -3.53
N SER A 131 5.80 16.53 -3.30
CA SER A 131 5.76 17.90 -2.75
C SER A 131 4.52 18.15 -1.90
N GLY A 132 4.53 19.25 -1.15
CA GLY A 132 3.41 19.67 -0.31
C GLY A 132 3.30 18.91 1.01
N LYS A 133 2.17 19.04 1.68
CA LYS A 133 1.87 18.50 3.00
C LYS A 133 2.05 16.98 3.08
N TYR A 134 1.78 16.28 1.99
CA TYR A 134 1.80 14.83 1.93
C TYR A 134 3.04 14.26 1.20
N SER A 135 4.08 15.08 1.07
CA SER A 135 5.35 14.61 0.49
C SER A 135 5.87 13.35 1.20
N GLY A 136 6.27 12.34 0.43
CA GLY A 136 6.68 11.03 0.94
C GLY A 136 5.53 10.02 1.16
N CYS A 137 4.27 10.44 0.94
CA CYS A 137 3.12 9.55 0.86
C CYS A 137 2.87 9.10 -0.59
N TYR A 138 1.87 8.23 -0.78
CA TYR A 138 1.54 7.63 -2.07
C TYR A 138 0.05 7.65 -2.32
N TYR A 139 -0.32 7.71 -3.60
CA TYR A 139 -1.60 7.19 -4.05
C TYR A 139 -1.42 5.71 -4.42
N ILE A 140 -2.42 4.89 -4.10
CA ILE A 140 -2.51 3.48 -4.51
C ILE A 140 -3.58 3.43 -5.61
N VAL A 141 -3.16 3.15 -6.85
CA VAL A 141 -4.00 3.25 -8.04
C VAL A 141 -4.17 1.88 -8.67
N SER A 142 -5.40 1.50 -9.00
CA SER A 142 -5.70 0.26 -9.69
C SER A 142 -5.06 0.23 -11.09
N ALA A 143 -4.59 -0.94 -11.51
CA ALA A 143 -4.17 -1.15 -12.91
C ALA A 143 -5.35 -1.12 -13.87
N VAL A 144 -6.56 -1.44 -13.38
CA VAL A 144 -7.78 -1.46 -14.16
C VAL A 144 -8.46 -0.09 -14.07
N LYS A 145 -8.76 0.51 -15.21
CA LYS A 145 -9.53 1.74 -15.31
C LYS A 145 -11.03 1.47 -15.25
N ASN A 146 -11.79 2.47 -14.80
CA ASN A 146 -13.25 2.40 -14.77
C ASN A 146 -13.87 2.40 -16.19
N ASP A 147 -15.19 2.28 -16.27
CA ASP A 147 -15.92 2.25 -17.55
C ASP A 147 -15.80 3.56 -18.36
N ASN A 148 -15.43 4.66 -17.70
CA ASN A 148 -15.17 5.95 -18.35
C ASN A 148 -13.70 6.10 -18.80
N GLY A 149 -12.84 5.10 -18.54
CA GLY A 149 -11.40 5.16 -18.84
C GLY A 149 -10.57 5.96 -17.85
N GLU A 150 -11.14 6.28 -16.66
CA GLU A 150 -10.46 7.01 -15.60
C GLU A 150 -9.73 6.07 -14.65
N GLU A 151 -8.67 6.57 -14.00
CA GLU A 151 -7.96 5.84 -12.95
C GLU A 151 -8.77 5.80 -11.66
N GLU A 152 -8.72 4.66 -10.97
CA GLU A 152 -9.38 4.41 -9.69
C GLU A 152 -8.35 4.28 -8.57
N TYR A 153 -8.57 5.00 -7.48
CA TYR A 153 -7.69 5.14 -6.32
C TYR A 153 -8.26 4.40 -5.12
N ALA A 154 -7.40 3.78 -4.33
CA ALA A 154 -7.79 3.25 -3.03
C ALA A 154 -8.22 4.39 -2.11
N GLU A 155 -9.46 4.36 -1.63
CA GLU A 155 -10.07 5.41 -0.82
C GLU A 155 -10.76 4.83 0.42
N ILE A 156 -10.60 5.50 1.57
CA ILE A 156 -11.46 5.23 2.72
C ILE A 156 -12.87 5.73 2.42
N ILE A 157 -13.86 4.89 2.72
CA ILE A 157 -15.28 5.23 2.56
C ILE A 157 -15.61 6.63 3.12
N SER A 158 -16.45 7.37 2.39
CA SER A 158 -16.82 8.75 2.75
C SER A 158 -18.06 8.86 3.67
N ASP A 159 -18.65 7.73 4.05
CA ASP A 159 -19.78 7.68 4.95
C ASP A 159 -19.40 8.29 6.32
N ASP A 160 -20.05 9.37 6.71
CA ASP A 160 -19.72 10.13 7.91
C ASP A 160 -19.81 9.31 9.20
N ASP A 161 -20.68 8.32 9.23
CA ASP A 161 -20.83 7.44 10.38
C ASP A 161 -19.74 6.36 10.48
N LYS A 162 -18.99 6.10 9.40
CA LYS A 162 -18.06 4.96 9.30
C LYS A 162 -16.61 5.33 9.03
N LYS A 163 -16.36 6.42 8.33
CA LYS A 163 -15.02 6.81 7.82
C LYS A 163 -13.92 6.86 8.87
N ASP A 164 -14.27 7.21 10.12
CA ASP A 164 -13.31 7.37 11.22
C ASP A 164 -13.27 6.16 12.16
N LYS A 165 -14.13 5.16 11.92
CA LYS A 165 -14.20 3.96 12.77
C LYS A 165 -13.23 2.88 12.33
N ASP A 166 -12.89 2.02 13.27
CA ASP A 166 -12.26 0.75 12.96
C ASP A 166 -13.22 -0.10 12.12
N GLY A 167 -12.70 -0.72 11.05
CA GLY A 167 -13.51 -1.44 10.09
C GLY A 167 -14.07 -0.57 8.94
N ALA A 168 -13.69 0.70 8.85
CA ALA A 168 -14.04 1.51 7.69
C ALA A 168 -13.48 0.89 6.41
N GLN A 169 -14.34 0.70 5.41
CA GLN A 169 -13.98 0.05 4.15
C GLN A 169 -12.99 0.88 3.33
N VAL A 170 -12.08 0.19 2.67
CA VAL A 170 -11.29 0.74 1.57
C VAL A 170 -11.93 0.29 0.26
N ARG A 171 -12.19 1.24 -0.62
CA ARG A 171 -12.88 1.04 -1.89
C ARG A 171 -12.19 1.78 -3.02
N LEU A 172 -12.66 1.61 -4.23
CA LEU A 172 -12.22 2.37 -5.39
C LEU A 172 -12.99 3.69 -5.50
N TRP A 173 -12.28 4.74 -5.90
CA TRP A 173 -12.86 6.02 -6.27
C TRP A 173 -11.96 6.76 -7.26
N THR A 174 -12.54 7.51 -8.18
CA THR A 174 -11.77 8.43 -9.03
C THR A 174 -11.03 9.46 -8.19
N LYS A 175 -9.97 10.06 -8.73
CA LYS A 175 -9.14 11.00 -7.99
C LYS A 175 -9.97 12.13 -7.39
N ALA A 176 -9.81 12.35 -6.09
CA ALA A 176 -10.48 13.42 -5.37
C ALA A 176 -10.10 14.79 -5.95
N LYS A 177 -11.10 15.63 -6.21
CA LYS A 177 -10.93 17.01 -6.75
C LYS A 177 -10.91 18.06 -5.65
N SER A 178 -11.27 17.70 -4.41
CA SER A 178 -11.32 18.58 -3.25
C SER A 178 -10.24 18.23 -2.25
N VAL A 179 -9.64 19.24 -1.65
CA VAL A 179 -8.65 19.11 -0.56
C VAL A 179 -9.23 18.42 0.69
N ASP A 180 -10.55 18.45 0.87
CA ASP A 180 -11.20 17.79 2.01
C ASP A 180 -11.33 16.27 1.86
N TYR A 181 -11.42 15.82 0.61
CA TYR A 181 -11.54 14.38 0.30
C TYR A 181 -10.21 13.72 -0.06
N GLU A 182 -9.25 14.49 -0.58
CA GLU A 182 -7.95 13.99 -1.02
C GLU A 182 -7.21 13.15 0.05
N PRO A 183 -7.19 13.52 1.35
CA PRO A 183 -6.47 12.76 2.38
C PRO A 183 -6.93 11.31 2.52
N ARG A 184 -8.18 10.97 2.11
CA ARG A 184 -8.72 9.60 2.17
C ARG A 184 -8.12 8.67 1.12
N GLN A 185 -7.49 9.24 0.08
CA GLN A 185 -6.80 8.52 -0.99
C GLN A 185 -5.29 8.50 -0.80
N ILE A 186 -4.77 9.12 0.26
CA ILE A 186 -3.35 9.27 0.52
C ILE A 186 -2.89 8.28 1.59
N TRP A 187 -1.81 7.56 1.27
CA TRP A 187 -1.29 6.47 2.09
C TRP A 187 0.18 6.67 2.41
N ARG A 188 0.55 6.51 3.66
CA ARG A 188 1.93 6.40 4.11
C ARG A 188 2.33 4.93 4.12
N ILE A 189 3.34 4.59 3.33
CA ILE A 189 3.87 3.22 3.24
C ILE A 189 5.12 3.18 4.09
N GLN A 190 5.05 2.48 5.23
CA GLN A 190 6.12 2.40 6.22
C GLN A 190 6.69 1.00 6.25
N LYS A 191 8.04 0.89 6.08
CA LYS A 191 8.69 -0.42 6.18
C LYS A 191 8.46 -0.99 7.57
N SER A 192 7.97 -2.21 7.61
CA SER A 192 7.76 -2.95 8.85
C SER A 192 9.03 -3.77 9.10
N ASP A 193 9.75 -3.48 10.19
CA ASP A 193 10.91 -4.27 10.58
C ASP A 193 10.45 -5.64 11.02
N ALA A 194 10.69 -6.62 10.16
CA ALA A 194 10.25 -8.01 10.36
C ALA A 194 10.96 -8.71 11.54
N GLU A 195 12.03 -8.11 12.06
CA GLU A 195 12.87 -8.77 13.07
C GLU A 195 12.26 -8.81 14.48
N ASN A 196 11.17 -8.07 14.76
CA ASN A 196 10.57 -8.00 16.09
C ASN A 196 9.17 -8.62 16.23
N SER A 197 8.61 -9.21 15.19
CA SER A 197 7.33 -9.90 15.35
C SER A 197 7.54 -11.40 15.54
N SER A 198 7.66 -11.82 16.79
CA SER A 198 7.41 -13.22 17.16
C SER A 198 5.90 -13.50 17.02
N PHE A 199 5.38 -13.37 15.79
CA PHE A 199 4.01 -13.75 15.51
C PHE A 199 3.89 -15.26 15.67
N THR A 200 3.13 -15.66 16.66
CA THR A 200 2.75 -17.05 16.84
C THR A 200 1.31 -17.24 16.36
N GLU A 201 1.00 -18.45 15.88
CA GLU A 201 -0.36 -18.86 15.52
C GLU A 201 -1.36 -18.51 16.63
N ALA A 202 -0.96 -18.63 17.89
CA ALA A 202 -1.73 -18.23 19.07
C ALA A 202 -2.04 -16.72 19.13
N MET A 203 -1.22 -15.85 18.55
CA MET A 203 -1.49 -14.41 18.49
C MET A 203 -2.49 -14.08 17.36
N ALA A 204 -2.45 -14.85 16.25
CA ALA A 204 -3.46 -14.75 15.19
C ALA A 204 -4.83 -15.14 15.72
N ASP A 205 -4.92 -16.25 16.43
CA ASP A 205 -6.17 -16.74 17.04
C ASP A 205 -6.71 -15.75 18.06
N LYS A 206 -5.85 -15.16 18.88
CA LYS A 206 -6.25 -14.16 19.87
C LYS A 206 -6.75 -12.87 19.23
N ALA A 207 -6.11 -12.40 18.17
CA ALA A 207 -6.54 -11.23 17.39
C ALA A 207 -7.88 -11.51 16.69
N LEU A 208 -8.04 -12.70 16.13
CA LEU A 208 -9.26 -13.16 15.48
C LEU A 208 -10.44 -13.27 16.49
N GLU A 209 -10.19 -13.84 17.67
CA GLU A 209 -11.21 -13.95 18.74
C GLU A 209 -11.60 -12.56 19.29
N ALA A 210 -10.64 -11.66 19.47
CA ALA A 210 -10.93 -10.29 19.89
C ALA A 210 -11.78 -9.55 18.84
N PHE A 211 -11.51 -9.78 17.57
CA PHE A 211 -12.29 -9.25 16.45
C PHE A 211 -13.71 -9.82 16.45
N LYS A 212 -13.85 -11.15 16.51
CA LYS A 212 -15.15 -11.84 16.55
C LYS A 212 -16.01 -11.40 17.74
N SER A 213 -15.42 -11.29 18.93
CA SER A 213 -16.15 -10.88 20.15
C SER A 213 -16.67 -9.45 20.05
N LYS A 214 -16.01 -8.58 19.28
CA LYS A 214 -16.39 -7.17 19.14
C LYS A 214 -17.44 -6.92 18.05
N TYR A 215 -17.48 -7.76 17.01
CA TYR A 215 -18.29 -7.52 15.82
C TYR A 215 -19.33 -8.59 15.52
N TYR A 216 -19.17 -9.80 16.05
CA TYR A 216 -20.17 -10.86 15.96
C TYR A 216 -20.80 -11.03 17.34
N VAL A 217 -21.77 -10.17 17.67
CA VAL A 217 -22.66 -10.39 18.82
C VAL A 217 -23.37 -11.70 18.54
N LYS A 218 -23.20 -12.69 19.42
CA LYS A 218 -24.01 -13.92 19.38
C LYS A 218 -25.48 -13.50 19.47
N ASN A 219 -26.23 -13.72 18.40
CA ASN A 219 -27.69 -13.83 18.48
C ASN A 219 -28.05 -15.13 19.19
#